data_5db7eaf4cce7398f7d5f8b3d9116955b
#
_entry.id   5db7eaf4cce7398f7d5f8b3d9116955b
#
_cell.length_a   1.000
_cell.length_b   1.000
_cell.length_c   1.000
_cell.angle_alpha   90.00
_cell.angle_beta   90.00
_cell.angle_gamma   90.00
#
_symmetry.space_group_name_H-M   'P 1'
#
loop_
_entity.id
_entity.type
_entity.pdbx_description
1 polymer ?
#
loop_
_entity_poly.entity_id
_entity_poly.type
_entity_poly.pdbx_seq_one_letter_code
_entity_poly.pdbx_strand_id
1 'polypeptide(L)'
;MATDKSSHRINGEITAPEVRLVGVENEPLGIVKLAEAFRLSEQQDVDLVEIAPQAVPPVCRLMDYGKFKYQEAKKQHEAKLKQKVIQVKEVKFRPGTDDGDYNVKLRNLVRFLEDGDKTKITLRFRGREMAHQEIGMRMLERLRTDLDEVGQVEQMPKMEGRQMIMVLAPKKKK
;
A
#
# COMPACT_ATOMS: atom_id res chain seq x y z
N MET A 1 -20.24 -15.20 -7.44
CA MET A 1 -19.29 -14.92 -8.55
C MET A 1 -18.96 -13.43 -8.49
N ALA A 2 -17.75 -13.08 -8.06
CA ALA A 2 -17.31 -11.69 -8.04
C ALA A 2 -17.07 -11.23 -9.47
N THR A 3 -17.90 -10.32 -9.96
CA THR A 3 -17.68 -9.64 -11.22
C THR A 3 -16.40 -8.82 -11.09
N ASP A 4 -15.40 -9.21 -11.85
CA ASP A 4 -14.13 -8.49 -11.97
C ASP A 4 -14.43 -7.09 -12.53
N LYS A 5 -14.43 -6.09 -11.65
CA LYS A 5 -14.76 -4.69 -11.97
C LYS A 5 -13.71 -3.97 -12.82
N SER A 6 -12.70 -4.67 -13.29
CA SER A 6 -11.60 -4.11 -14.10
C SER A 6 -11.62 -4.50 -15.58
N SER A 7 -12.68 -5.15 -16.04
CA SER A 7 -12.79 -5.50 -17.45
C SER A 7 -13.33 -4.33 -18.28
N HIS A 8 -12.56 -3.91 -19.27
CA HIS A 8 -13.01 -2.96 -20.28
C HIS A 8 -14.08 -3.61 -21.17
N ARG A 9 -15.02 -2.81 -21.69
CA ARG A 9 -15.92 -3.29 -22.73
C ARG A 9 -15.14 -3.44 -24.03
N ILE A 10 -15.35 -4.53 -24.71
CA ILE A 10 -14.69 -4.84 -25.97
C ILE A 10 -15.70 -5.15 -27.07
N ASN A 11 -15.37 -4.81 -28.31
CA ASN A 11 -16.14 -5.18 -29.51
C ASN A 11 -17.66 -4.92 -29.34
N GLY A 12 -18.48 -5.94 -29.47
CA GLY A 12 -19.95 -5.84 -29.41
C GLY A 12 -20.53 -5.41 -28.05
N GLU A 13 -19.74 -5.34 -27.00
CA GLU A 13 -20.17 -4.81 -25.68
C GLU A 13 -20.22 -3.28 -25.65
N ILE A 14 -19.60 -2.60 -26.61
CA ILE A 14 -19.60 -1.15 -26.73
C ILE A 14 -20.92 -0.69 -27.33
N THR A 15 -21.63 0.18 -26.63
CA THR A 15 -22.99 0.62 -27.00
C THR A 15 -23.08 2.06 -27.49
N ALA A 16 -22.00 2.83 -27.40
CA ALA A 16 -21.99 4.23 -27.79
C ALA A 16 -22.15 4.40 -29.31
N PRO A 17 -22.95 5.38 -29.79
CA PRO A 17 -23.15 5.60 -31.23
C PRO A 17 -21.91 6.12 -31.94
N GLU A 18 -21.13 6.93 -31.24
CA GLU A 18 -19.86 7.51 -31.69
C GLU A 18 -18.78 7.31 -30.65
N VAL A 19 -17.54 7.16 -31.08
CA VAL A 19 -16.38 6.96 -30.22
C VAL A 19 -15.21 7.81 -30.71
N ARG A 20 -14.38 8.24 -29.77
CA ARG A 20 -13.09 8.82 -30.10
C ARG A 20 -12.10 7.67 -30.27
N LEU A 21 -11.71 7.41 -31.50
CA LEU A 21 -10.88 6.28 -31.84
C LEU A 21 -9.40 6.61 -31.78
N VAL A 22 -8.63 5.71 -31.19
CA VAL A 22 -7.16 5.72 -31.17
C VAL A 22 -6.69 4.44 -31.88
N GLY A 23 -5.75 4.57 -32.80
CA GLY A 23 -5.23 3.44 -33.56
C GLY A 23 -4.24 2.57 -32.79
N VAL A 24 -3.74 1.54 -33.44
CA VAL A 24 -2.83 0.52 -32.84
C VAL A 24 -1.54 1.14 -32.34
N GLU A 25 -0.98 2.09 -33.08
CA GLU A 25 0.26 2.81 -32.74
C GLU A 25 0.03 4.05 -31.86
N ASN A 26 -1.16 4.15 -31.25
CA ASN A 26 -1.55 5.27 -30.39
C ASN A 26 -1.81 6.59 -31.16
N GLU A 27 -1.98 6.52 -32.47
CA GLU A 27 -2.35 7.66 -33.32
C GLU A 27 -3.83 8.05 -33.11
N PRO A 28 -4.17 9.34 -32.98
CA PRO A 28 -5.55 9.79 -32.88
C PRO A 28 -6.25 9.73 -34.24
N LEU A 29 -7.30 8.94 -34.36
CA LEU A 29 -8.12 8.82 -35.58
C LEU A 29 -9.36 9.72 -35.55
N GLY A 30 -9.58 10.47 -34.47
CA GLY A 30 -10.71 11.37 -34.31
C GLY A 30 -11.99 10.68 -33.86
N ILE A 31 -13.12 11.40 -33.99
CA ILE A 31 -14.44 10.90 -33.64
C ILE A 31 -15.03 10.20 -34.85
N VAL A 32 -15.38 8.94 -34.70
CA VAL A 32 -15.97 8.09 -35.74
C VAL A 32 -17.23 7.39 -35.25
N LYS A 33 -18.09 6.97 -36.15
CA LYS A 33 -19.21 6.13 -35.79
C LYS A 33 -18.75 4.76 -35.36
N LEU A 34 -19.47 4.13 -34.43
CA LEU A 34 -19.12 2.81 -33.91
C LEU A 34 -18.96 1.76 -35.03
N ALA A 35 -19.82 1.79 -36.07
CA ALA A 35 -19.70 0.91 -37.21
C ALA A 35 -18.37 1.06 -37.97
N GLU A 36 -17.87 2.28 -38.13
CA GLU A 36 -16.60 2.54 -38.76
C GLU A 36 -15.42 2.05 -37.88
N ALA A 37 -15.52 2.22 -36.56
CA ALA A 37 -14.55 1.69 -35.63
C ALA A 37 -14.47 0.14 -35.70
N PHE A 38 -15.59 -0.55 -35.82
CA PHE A 38 -15.63 -2.00 -36.03
C PHE A 38 -14.97 -2.41 -37.33
N ARG A 39 -15.27 -1.71 -38.41
CA ARG A 39 -14.66 -1.99 -39.71
C ARG A 39 -13.13 -1.88 -39.64
N LEU A 40 -12.60 -0.87 -39.00
CA LEU A 40 -11.17 -0.69 -38.84
C LEU A 40 -10.55 -1.78 -37.95
N SER A 41 -11.24 -2.22 -36.90
CA SER A 41 -10.77 -3.31 -36.05
C SER A 41 -10.68 -4.64 -36.82
N GLU A 42 -11.68 -4.96 -37.67
CA GLU A 42 -11.67 -6.13 -38.51
C GLU A 42 -10.59 -6.08 -39.58
N GLN A 43 -10.37 -4.92 -40.21
CA GLN A 43 -9.31 -4.74 -41.22
C GLN A 43 -7.89 -4.95 -40.64
N GLN A 44 -7.68 -4.62 -39.40
CA GLN A 44 -6.38 -4.74 -38.73
C GLN A 44 -6.26 -6.00 -37.87
N ASP A 45 -7.28 -6.83 -37.82
CA ASP A 45 -7.38 -8.06 -37.02
C ASP A 45 -7.02 -7.82 -35.54
N VAL A 46 -7.62 -6.77 -34.96
CA VAL A 46 -7.45 -6.37 -33.57
C VAL A 46 -8.79 -6.11 -32.90
N ASP A 47 -8.81 -6.07 -31.59
CA ASP A 47 -10.00 -5.75 -30.81
C ASP A 47 -10.24 -4.23 -30.73
N LEU A 48 -11.51 -3.83 -30.64
CA LEU A 48 -11.93 -2.49 -30.27
C LEU A 48 -12.19 -2.46 -28.76
N VAL A 49 -11.42 -1.70 -28.01
CA VAL A 49 -11.47 -1.65 -26.54
C VAL A 49 -11.88 -0.27 -26.07
N GLU A 50 -12.91 -0.18 -25.24
CA GLU A 50 -13.36 1.07 -24.61
C GLU A 50 -12.49 1.36 -23.38
N ILE A 51 -11.54 2.30 -23.51
CA ILE A 51 -10.60 2.64 -22.45
C ILE A 51 -11.09 3.75 -21.51
N ALA A 52 -11.96 4.63 -21.97
CA ALA A 52 -12.54 5.71 -21.18
C ALA A 52 -14.03 5.83 -21.42
N PRO A 53 -14.88 5.03 -20.73
CA PRO A 53 -16.33 5.01 -20.93
C PRO A 53 -17.02 6.29 -20.44
N GLN A 54 -16.39 7.05 -19.57
CA GLN A 54 -16.96 8.28 -19.02
C GLN A 54 -16.71 9.54 -19.87
N ALA A 55 -15.83 9.43 -20.87
CA ALA A 55 -15.60 10.53 -21.82
C ALA A 55 -16.81 10.69 -22.76
N VAL A 56 -17.00 11.90 -23.27
CA VAL A 56 -18.07 12.20 -24.24
C VAL A 56 -17.44 12.77 -25.52
N PRO A 57 -17.41 12.02 -26.63
CA PRO A 57 -17.76 10.59 -26.78
C PRO A 57 -16.74 9.67 -26.08
N PRO A 58 -17.10 8.40 -25.75
CA PRO A 58 -16.18 7.45 -25.13
C PRO A 58 -14.92 7.24 -25.98
N VAL A 59 -13.79 7.07 -25.31
CA VAL A 59 -12.52 6.80 -25.98
C VAL A 59 -12.35 5.30 -26.16
N CYS A 60 -12.17 4.86 -27.41
CA CYS A 60 -11.87 3.50 -27.76
C CYS A 60 -10.51 3.39 -28.44
N ARG A 61 -9.84 2.27 -28.27
CA ARG A 61 -8.56 1.99 -28.89
C ARG A 61 -8.55 0.65 -29.60
N LEU A 62 -7.89 0.63 -30.75
CA LEU A 62 -7.60 -0.60 -31.47
C LEU A 62 -6.37 -1.28 -30.87
N MET A 63 -6.52 -2.48 -30.34
CA MET A 63 -5.43 -3.23 -29.71
C MET A 63 -5.79 -4.71 -29.56
N ASP A 64 -4.77 -5.56 -29.41
CA ASP A 64 -4.94 -6.92 -28.90
C ASP A 64 -5.26 -6.88 -27.40
N TYR A 65 -6.51 -7.11 -27.04
CA TYR A 65 -6.98 -7.00 -25.65
C TYR A 65 -6.34 -8.04 -24.72
N GLY A 66 -6.08 -9.25 -25.19
CA GLY A 66 -5.43 -10.28 -24.41
C GLY A 66 -4.01 -9.87 -23.99
N LYS A 67 -3.26 -9.33 -24.93
CA LYS A 67 -1.90 -8.81 -24.68
C LYS A 67 -1.92 -7.58 -23.75
N PHE A 68 -2.86 -6.68 -23.97
CA PHE A 68 -3.05 -5.51 -23.11
C PHE A 68 -3.38 -5.89 -21.67
N LYS A 69 -4.34 -6.81 -21.48
CA LYS A 69 -4.74 -7.32 -20.15
C LYS A 69 -3.56 -7.97 -19.42
N TYR A 70 -2.76 -8.75 -20.12
CA TYR A 70 -1.56 -9.36 -19.55
C TYR A 70 -0.53 -8.31 -19.11
N GLN A 71 -0.25 -7.32 -19.96
CA GLN A 71 0.70 -6.26 -19.62
C GLN A 71 0.21 -5.40 -18.46
N GLU A 72 -1.09 -5.10 -18.40
CA GLU A 72 -1.68 -4.33 -17.31
C GLU A 72 -1.62 -5.10 -15.97
N ALA A 73 -1.96 -6.39 -15.98
CA ALA A 73 -1.84 -7.26 -14.81
C ALA A 73 -0.39 -7.36 -14.33
N LYS A 74 0.58 -7.50 -15.25
CA LYS A 74 2.01 -7.51 -14.93
C LYS A 74 2.45 -6.18 -14.30
N LYS A 75 2.04 -5.06 -14.86
CA LYS A 75 2.34 -3.72 -14.33
C LYS A 75 1.76 -3.51 -12.93
N GLN A 76 0.52 -3.95 -12.71
CA GLN A 76 -0.12 -3.90 -11.38
C GLN A 76 0.60 -4.80 -10.37
N HIS A 77 1.01 -6.00 -10.78
CA HIS A 77 1.78 -6.91 -9.93
C HIS A 77 3.13 -6.30 -9.54
N GLU A 78 3.88 -5.75 -10.50
CA GLU A 78 5.14 -5.06 -10.24
C GLU A 78 4.97 -3.84 -9.33
N ALA A 79 3.88 -3.06 -9.53
CA ALA A 79 3.56 -1.94 -8.65
C ALA A 79 3.28 -2.38 -7.22
N LYS A 80 2.55 -3.49 -7.04
CA LYS A 80 2.32 -4.09 -5.70
C LYS A 80 3.61 -4.57 -5.05
N LEU A 81 4.51 -5.21 -5.81
CA LEU A 81 5.81 -5.66 -5.30
C LEU A 81 6.72 -4.49 -4.87
N LYS A 82 6.64 -3.36 -5.57
CA LYS A 82 7.38 -2.14 -5.23
C LYS A 82 6.76 -1.37 -4.07
N GLN A 83 5.51 -1.67 -3.73
CA GLN A 83 4.83 -1.03 -2.62
C GLN A 83 5.42 -1.53 -1.30
N LYS A 84 6.09 -0.65 -0.56
CA LYS A 84 6.65 -0.99 0.75
C LYS A 84 5.49 -1.27 1.72
N VAL A 85 5.39 -2.51 2.18
CA VAL A 85 4.43 -2.88 3.22
C VAL A 85 4.99 -2.43 4.57
N ILE A 86 4.28 -1.52 5.23
CA ILE A 86 4.61 -1.11 6.60
C ILE A 86 4.29 -2.28 7.52
N GLN A 87 5.31 -2.80 8.17
CA GLN A 87 5.18 -3.87 9.17
C GLN A 87 5.17 -3.28 10.58
N VAL A 88 4.58 -4.02 11.52
CA VAL A 88 4.66 -3.72 12.95
C VAL A 88 5.68 -4.69 13.56
N LYS A 89 6.81 -4.16 14.00
CA LYS A 89 7.88 -4.93 14.67
C LYS A 89 7.70 -4.84 16.18
N GLU A 90 7.67 -5.97 16.85
CA GLU A 90 7.54 -6.03 18.31
C GLU A 90 8.91 -6.21 18.97
N VAL A 91 9.19 -5.39 19.98
CA VAL A 91 10.35 -5.53 20.87
C VAL A 91 9.87 -5.64 22.30
N LYS A 92 10.33 -6.67 23.00
CA LYS A 92 9.93 -6.96 24.38
C LYS A 92 10.99 -6.49 25.37
N PHE A 93 10.54 -5.80 26.39
CA PHE A 93 11.34 -5.33 27.51
C PHE A 93 10.84 -5.91 28.84
N ARG A 94 11.67 -5.80 29.87
CA ARG A 94 11.32 -6.05 31.26
C ARG A 94 11.67 -4.84 32.10
N PRO A 95 11.01 -4.60 33.23
CA PRO A 95 11.34 -3.47 34.13
C PRO A 95 12.79 -3.48 34.61
N GLY A 96 13.38 -4.67 34.76
CA GLY A 96 14.78 -4.84 35.20
C GLY A 96 15.79 -4.99 34.06
N THR A 97 15.47 -4.54 32.84
CA THR A 97 16.41 -4.57 31.72
C THR A 97 17.64 -3.72 32.04
N ASP A 98 18.83 -4.31 31.93
CA ASP A 98 20.09 -3.58 32.10
C ASP A 98 20.38 -2.64 30.92
N ASP A 99 21.34 -1.71 31.13
CA ASP A 99 21.68 -0.72 30.11
C ASP A 99 22.27 -1.34 28.83
N GLY A 100 22.97 -2.45 28.95
CA GLY A 100 23.54 -3.17 27.80
C GLY A 100 22.44 -3.71 26.88
N ASP A 101 21.50 -4.45 27.43
CA ASP A 101 20.36 -4.99 26.70
C ASP A 101 19.44 -3.87 26.18
N TYR A 102 19.23 -2.83 27.00
CA TYR A 102 18.49 -1.63 26.59
C TYR A 102 19.09 -1.01 25.33
N ASN A 103 20.38 -0.79 25.28
CA ASN A 103 21.07 -0.16 24.15
C ASN A 103 21.00 -1.04 22.87
N VAL A 104 21.09 -2.36 23.01
CA VAL A 104 20.93 -3.28 21.87
C VAL A 104 19.52 -3.19 21.30
N LYS A 105 18.51 -3.23 22.15
CA LYS A 105 17.10 -3.12 21.75
C LYS A 105 16.78 -1.74 21.18
N LEU A 106 17.35 -0.68 21.73
CA LEU A 106 17.21 0.69 21.24
C LEU A 106 17.74 0.81 19.79
N ARG A 107 18.91 0.28 19.51
CA ARG A 107 19.48 0.26 18.16
C ARG A 107 18.58 -0.49 17.15
N ASN A 108 17.99 -1.60 17.58
CA ASN A 108 17.04 -2.32 16.75
C ASN A 108 15.77 -1.51 16.47
N LEU A 109 15.24 -0.81 17.48
CA LEU A 109 14.07 0.06 17.32
C LEU A 109 14.36 1.23 16.38
N VAL A 110 15.52 1.87 16.51
CA VAL A 110 15.96 2.94 15.59
C VAL A 110 15.99 2.42 14.16
N ARG A 111 16.61 1.26 13.92
CA ARG A 111 16.67 0.65 12.59
C ARG A 111 15.28 0.36 12.03
N PHE A 112 14.37 -0.20 12.81
CA PHE A 112 13.01 -0.49 12.34
C PHE A 112 12.25 0.79 11.97
N LEU A 113 12.36 1.83 12.75
CA LEU A 113 11.74 3.13 12.46
C LEU A 113 12.37 3.81 11.23
N GLU A 114 13.69 3.74 11.08
CA GLU A 114 14.40 4.25 9.90
C GLU A 114 14.00 3.50 8.62
N ASP A 115 13.76 2.19 8.72
CA ASP A 115 13.24 1.35 7.62
C ASP A 115 11.78 1.67 7.26
N GLY A 116 11.10 2.47 8.07
CA GLY A 116 9.72 2.89 7.87
C GLY A 116 8.68 1.93 8.45
N ASP A 117 9.09 1.03 9.34
CA ASP A 117 8.20 0.13 10.08
C ASP A 117 7.69 0.79 11.36
N LYS A 118 6.51 0.37 11.81
CA LYS A 118 6.00 0.71 13.14
C LYS A 118 6.63 -0.22 14.17
N THR A 119 6.84 0.28 15.37
CA THR A 119 7.38 -0.50 16.48
C THR A 119 6.38 -0.60 17.61
N LYS A 120 6.12 -1.83 18.05
CA LYS A 120 5.32 -2.15 19.24
C LYS A 120 6.28 -2.51 20.36
N ILE A 121 6.32 -1.70 21.40
CA ILE A 121 7.13 -1.94 22.58
C ILE A 121 6.23 -2.57 23.63
N THR A 122 6.56 -3.79 24.03
CA THR A 122 5.84 -4.56 25.04
C THR A 122 6.73 -4.75 26.27
N LEU A 123 6.30 -4.22 27.39
CA LEU A 123 6.98 -4.35 28.67
C LEU A 123 6.18 -5.28 29.58
N ARG A 124 6.72 -6.47 29.83
CA ARG A 124 6.04 -7.49 30.61
C ARG A 124 6.46 -7.47 32.07
N PHE A 125 5.48 -7.37 32.96
CA PHE A 125 5.66 -7.46 34.41
C PHE A 125 5.50 -8.89 34.90
N ARG A 126 6.36 -9.31 35.83
CA ARG A 126 6.16 -10.53 36.61
C ARG A 126 5.42 -10.20 37.91
N GLY A 127 4.89 -11.19 38.60
CA GLY A 127 4.02 -11.04 39.77
C GLY A 127 4.37 -9.92 40.73
N ARG A 128 5.59 -9.88 41.28
CA ARG A 128 6.03 -8.82 42.19
C ARG A 128 6.26 -7.46 41.53
N GLU A 129 6.57 -7.45 40.25
CA GLU A 129 6.82 -6.23 39.46
C GLU A 129 5.53 -5.46 39.16
N MET A 130 4.38 -6.09 39.24
CA MET A 130 3.07 -5.46 39.07
C MET A 130 2.79 -4.35 40.09
N ALA A 131 3.41 -4.42 41.29
CA ALA A 131 3.35 -3.37 42.31
C ALA A 131 4.18 -2.14 41.96
N HIS A 132 5.07 -2.23 40.97
CA HIS A 132 6.04 -1.20 40.58
C HIS A 132 5.91 -0.82 39.12
N GLN A 133 4.69 -0.51 38.68
CA GLN A 133 4.39 -0.12 37.28
C GLN A 133 5.09 1.19 36.88
N GLU A 134 5.40 2.05 37.83
CA GLU A 134 6.15 3.30 37.63
C GLU A 134 7.53 3.08 37.01
N ILE A 135 8.21 1.97 37.36
CA ILE A 135 9.53 1.62 36.80
C ILE A 135 9.37 1.33 35.27
N GLY A 136 8.33 0.60 34.91
CA GLY A 136 8.00 0.35 33.50
C GLY A 136 7.65 1.61 32.74
N MET A 137 6.87 2.49 33.35
CA MET A 137 6.49 3.77 32.74
C MET A 137 7.72 4.65 32.47
N ARG A 138 8.65 4.75 33.43
CA ARG A 138 9.93 5.48 33.27
C ARG A 138 10.75 4.92 32.09
N MET A 139 10.81 3.60 31.95
CA MET A 139 11.53 2.98 30.83
C MET A 139 10.89 3.33 29.49
N LEU A 140 9.57 3.31 29.40
CA LEU A 140 8.85 3.69 28.16
C LEU A 140 9.01 5.18 27.84
N GLU A 141 9.01 6.05 28.84
CA GLU A 141 9.30 7.48 28.68
C GLU A 141 10.74 7.72 28.21
N ARG A 142 11.71 6.98 28.75
CA ARG A 142 13.10 7.01 28.28
C ARG A 142 13.20 6.60 26.80
N LEU A 143 12.53 5.51 26.42
CA LEU A 143 12.47 5.06 25.03
C LEU A 143 11.82 6.10 24.12
N ARG A 144 10.74 6.73 24.55
CA ARG A 144 10.08 7.81 23.82
C ARG A 144 11.03 8.97 23.54
N THR A 145 11.80 9.37 24.55
CA THR A 145 12.79 10.46 24.42
C THR A 145 13.93 10.06 23.50
N ASP A 146 14.49 8.86 23.68
CA ASP A 146 15.62 8.36 22.88
C ASP A 146 15.23 8.11 21.40
N LEU A 147 13.96 7.85 21.12
CA LEU A 147 13.43 7.58 19.78
C LEU A 147 12.74 8.78 19.12
N ASP A 148 12.71 9.95 19.79
CA ASP A 148 11.98 11.12 19.32
C ASP A 148 12.45 11.64 17.95
N GLU A 149 13.72 11.49 17.62
CA GLU A 149 14.27 11.91 16.34
C GLU A 149 13.78 11.06 15.16
N VAL A 150 13.54 9.77 15.37
CA VAL A 150 13.22 8.79 14.33
C VAL A 150 11.77 8.33 14.34
N GLY A 151 11.06 8.53 15.44
CA GLY A 151 9.69 8.06 15.62
C GLY A 151 8.81 9.00 16.43
N GLN A 152 7.51 8.82 16.29
CA GLN A 152 6.50 9.51 17.07
C GLN A 152 5.57 8.50 17.73
N VAL A 153 5.08 8.83 18.93
CA VAL A 153 4.14 7.96 19.65
C VAL A 153 2.79 7.96 18.92
N GLU A 154 2.39 6.79 18.43
CA GLU A 154 1.07 6.57 17.86
C GLU A 154 0.06 6.14 18.93
N GLN A 155 0.50 5.29 19.86
CA GLN A 155 -0.28 4.86 21.00
C GLN A 155 0.53 5.08 22.28
N MET A 156 0.00 5.88 23.20
CA MET A 156 0.59 6.12 24.51
C MET A 156 0.66 4.83 25.33
N PRO A 157 1.60 4.73 26.29
CA PRO A 157 1.71 3.56 27.16
C PRO A 157 0.38 3.20 27.82
N LYS A 158 -0.06 1.95 27.62
CA LYS A 158 -1.30 1.44 28.18
C LYS A 158 -1.07 0.05 28.77
N MET A 159 -1.65 -0.17 29.96
CA MET A 159 -1.66 -1.50 30.57
C MET A 159 -2.67 -2.41 29.89
N GLU A 160 -2.21 -3.58 29.48
CA GLU A 160 -3.04 -4.67 28.96
C GLU A 160 -2.68 -5.96 29.71
N GLY A 161 -3.48 -6.29 30.72
CA GLY A 161 -3.20 -7.42 31.61
C GLY A 161 -1.92 -7.20 32.41
N ARG A 162 -0.92 -8.06 32.22
CA ARG A 162 0.39 -7.98 32.91
C ARG A 162 1.49 -7.34 32.07
N GLN A 163 1.12 -6.60 31.08
CA GLN A 163 2.08 -5.93 30.17
C GLN A 163 1.66 -4.50 29.88
N MET A 164 2.64 -3.67 29.62
CA MET A 164 2.44 -2.30 29.19
C MET A 164 2.90 -2.17 27.74
N ILE A 165 2.06 -1.59 26.92
CA ILE A 165 2.28 -1.51 25.46
C ILE A 165 2.32 -0.05 25.04
N MET A 166 3.32 0.27 24.22
CA MET A 166 3.45 1.55 23.53
C MET A 166 3.74 1.30 22.05
N VAL A 167 3.11 2.03 21.16
CA VAL A 167 3.34 1.93 19.71
C VAL A 167 3.94 3.23 19.21
N LEU A 168 5.01 3.10 18.44
CA LEU A 168 5.69 4.19 17.75
C LEU A 168 5.55 4.03 16.25
N ALA A 169 5.25 5.12 15.56
CA ALA A 169 5.27 5.21 14.11
C ALA A 169 6.54 5.91 13.62
N PRO A 170 7.08 5.58 12.46
CA PRO A 170 8.24 6.27 11.91
C PRO A 170 7.89 7.71 11.56
N LYS A 171 8.79 8.65 11.85
CA LYS A 171 8.70 10.03 11.35
C LYS A 171 9.08 10.05 9.88
N LYS A 172 8.28 10.74 9.07
CA LYS A 172 8.64 10.97 7.67
C LYS A 172 9.92 11.81 7.64
N LYS A 173 10.97 11.32 6.99
CA LYS A 173 12.10 12.17 6.62
C LYS A 173 11.55 13.28 5.70
N LYS A 174 11.75 14.52 6.08
CA LYS A 174 11.50 15.67 5.21
C LYS A 174 12.43 15.63 4.01
#